data_47e8e64f0525fa0410e6692d5b6f0a85
#
_entry.id   47e8e64f0525fa0410e6692d5b6f0a85
#
_cell.length_a   1.000
_cell.length_b   1.000
_cell.length_c   1.000
_cell.angle_alpha   90.00
_cell.angle_beta   90.00
_cell.angle_gamma   90.00
#
_symmetry.space_group_name_H-M   'P 1'
#
loop_
_entity.id
_entity.type
_entity.pdbx_description
1 polymer ?
#
loop_
_entity_poly.entity_id
_entity_poly.type
_entity_poly.pdbx_seq_one_letter_code
_entity_poly.pdbx_strand_id
1 'polypeptide(L)'
;MTTIDSLRTALQDDNVRAFLVMLRHGEGTSDGLGYSRMFGGALFDSFADHPRKAQTYKLGKRGKPLTSTAAGAYQFLSRTWDGLVKQYGFQDFTPESQDLGA
;
A
#
# COMPACT_ATOMS: atom_id res chain seq x y z
N MET A 1 11.81 7.19 19.62
CA MET A 1 11.08 7.64 18.43
C MET A 1 11.43 6.74 17.25
N THR A 2 10.44 6.21 16.55
CA THR A 2 10.67 5.38 15.37
C THR A 2 11.00 6.29 14.18
N THR A 3 12.10 6.02 13.50
CA THR A 3 12.58 6.77 12.34
C THR A 3 12.55 5.89 11.10
N ILE A 4 12.71 6.49 9.91
CA ILE A 4 12.84 5.72 8.66
C ILE A 4 14.02 4.76 8.74
N ASP A 5 15.14 5.17 9.35
CA ASP A 5 16.30 4.29 9.49
C ASP A 5 16.00 3.07 10.37
N SER A 6 15.28 3.25 11.47
CA SER A 6 14.88 2.11 12.30
C SER A 6 13.86 1.21 11.59
N LEU A 7 12.99 1.77 10.74
CA LEU A 7 12.10 0.98 9.90
C LEU A 7 12.89 0.17 8.86
N ARG A 8 13.90 0.77 8.23
CA ARG A 8 14.77 0.04 7.30
C ARG A 8 15.49 -1.12 7.97
N THR A 9 15.97 -0.91 9.19
CA THR A 9 16.58 -1.99 9.99
C THR A 9 15.59 -3.12 10.24
N ALA A 10 14.34 -2.79 10.59
CA ALA A 10 13.29 -3.77 10.80
C ALA A 10 13.00 -4.60 9.54
N LEU A 11 13.09 -4.01 8.34
CA LEU A 11 12.86 -4.73 7.09
C LEU A 11 13.93 -5.78 6.79
N GLN A 12 15.08 -5.75 7.48
CA GLN A 12 16.10 -6.78 7.34
C GLN A 12 15.78 -8.05 8.13
N ASP A 13 14.82 -7.99 9.04
CA ASP A 13 14.38 -9.13 9.82
C ASP A 13 13.53 -10.08 8.96
N ASP A 14 13.91 -11.36 8.93
CA ASP A 14 13.22 -12.36 8.11
C ASP A 14 11.76 -12.54 8.49
N ASN A 15 11.43 -12.43 9.78
CA ASN A 15 10.05 -12.54 10.26
C ASN A 15 9.20 -11.35 9.78
N VAL A 16 9.77 -10.15 9.80
CA VAL A 16 9.09 -8.96 9.29
C VAL A 16 8.83 -9.12 7.79
N ARG A 17 9.83 -9.54 7.03
CA ARG A 17 9.69 -9.75 5.58
C ARG A 17 8.64 -10.82 5.26
N ALA A 18 8.64 -11.92 6.01
CA ALA A 18 7.64 -12.99 5.84
C ALA A 18 6.23 -12.47 6.16
N PHE A 19 6.08 -11.65 7.18
CA PHE A 19 4.79 -11.03 7.53
C PHE A 19 4.28 -10.12 6.40
N LEU A 20 5.17 -9.31 5.82
CA LEU A 20 4.79 -8.43 4.70
C LEU A 20 4.37 -9.23 3.48
N VAL A 21 5.06 -10.34 3.16
CA VAL A 21 4.66 -11.24 2.08
C VAL A 21 3.25 -11.79 2.35
N MET A 22 2.97 -12.20 3.58
CA MET A 22 1.65 -12.68 3.97
C MET A 22 0.58 -11.61 3.78
N LEU A 23 0.86 -10.35 4.15
CA LEU A 23 -0.06 -9.24 3.95
C LEU A 23 -0.37 -9.05 2.46
N ARG A 24 0.67 -9.08 1.60
CA ARG A 24 0.45 -8.94 0.15
C ARG A 24 -0.42 -10.06 -0.41
N HIS A 25 -0.24 -11.29 0.06
CA HIS A 25 -1.13 -12.40 -0.33
C HIS A 25 -2.58 -12.13 0.08
N GLY A 26 -2.79 -11.66 1.30
CA GLY A 26 -4.13 -11.32 1.78
C GLY A 26 -4.78 -10.18 0.99
N GLU A 27 -3.98 -9.22 0.51
CA GLU A 27 -4.46 -8.09 -0.29
C GLU A 27 -4.57 -8.42 -1.79
N GLY A 28 -4.12 -9.59 -2.23
CA GLY A 28 -4.11 -9.94 -3.66
C GLY A 28 -3.05 -9.19 -4.47
N THR A 29 -1.97 -8.77 -3.82
CA THR A 29 -0.93 -7.93 -4.42
C THR A 29 0.44 -8.60 -4.41
N SER A 30 0.49 -9.93 -4.32
CA SER A 30 1.75 -10.67 -4.22
C SER A 30 2.50 -10.81 -5.55
N ASP A 31 1.89 -10.42 -6.67
CA ASP A 31 2.54 -10.45 -7.99
C ASP A 31 3.49 -9.25 -8.20
N GLY A 32 4.22 -9.24 -9.31
CA GLY A 32 5.17 -8.18 -9.63
C GLY A 32 4.55 -6.80 -9.84
N LEU A 33 3.23 -6.71 -10.04
CA LEU A 33 2.50 -5.45 -10.23
C LEU A 33 1.78 -4.99 -8.95
N GLY A 34 1.89 -5.75 -7.86
CA GLY A 34 1.14 -5.47 -6.63
C GLY A 34 1.36 -4.08 -6.06
N TYR A 35 2.59 -3.57 -6.12
CA TYR A 35 2.92 -2.22 -5.64
C TYR A 35 2.23 -1.11 -6.46
N SER A 36 1.74 -1.41 -7.65
CA SER A 36 1.07 -0.47 -8.56
C SER A 36 -0.45 -0.65 -8.62
N ARG A 37 -1.04 -1.48 -7.76
CA ARG A 37 -2.48 -1.76 -7.83
C ARG A 37 -3.28 -0.82 -6.95
N MET A 38 -4.43 -0.38 -7.48
CA MET A 38 -5.45 0.35 -6.71
C MET A 38 -6.57 -0.62 -6.30
N PHE A 39 -7.46 -0.14 -5.45
CA PHE A 39 -8.66 -0.89 -5.05
C PHE A 39 -9.42 -1.39 -6.29
N GLY A 40 -9.75 -2.68 -6.30
CA GLY A 40 -10.40 -3.31 -7.46
C GLY A 40 -9.45 -3.82 -8.52
N GLY A 41 -8.13 -3.61 -8.38
CA GLY A 41 -7.08 -4.18 -9.23
C GLY A 41 -6.55 -3.30 -10.34
N ALA A 42 -7.12 -2.10 -10.58
CA ALA A 42 -6.58 -1.18 -11.58
C ALA A 42 -5.16 -0.74 -11.20
N LEU A 43 -4.34 -0.46 -12.21
CA LEU A 43 -2.95 -0.05 -11.99
C LEU A 43 -2.81 1.47 -12.02
N PHE A 44 -1.87 2.00 -11.23
CA PHE A 44 -1.41 3.37 -11.37
C PHE A 44 0.03 3.37 -11.91
N ASP A 45 0.48 4.50 -12.47
CA ASP A 45 1.69 4.56 -13.29
C ASP A 45 2.82 5.41 -12.69
N SER A 46 2.67 5.93 -11.49
CA SER A 46 3.70 6.75 -10.85
C SER A 46 3.80 6.45 -9.36
N PHE A 47 5.04 6.28 -8.89
CA PHE A 47 5.35 6.14 -7.47
C PHE A 47 5.77 7.45 -6.79
N ALA A 48 5.57 8.59 -7.46
CA ALA A 48 5.92 9.90 -6.88
C ALA A 48 5.09 10.19 -5.63
N ASP A 49 3.83 9.74 -5.59
CA ASP A 49 2.92 9.88 -4.45
C ASP A 49 1.86 8.79 -4.51
N HIS A 50 1.14 8.60 -3.40
CA HIS A 50 -0.08 7.80 -3.40
C HIS A 50 -1.00 8.32 -4.51
N PRO A 51 -1.63 7.45 -5.32
CA PRO A 51 -2.46 7.91 -6.45
C PRO A 51 -3.67 8.73 -6.03
N ARG A 52 -4.16 8.57 -4.80
CA ARG A 52 -5.26 9.36 -4.22
C ARG A 52 -6.54 9.33 -5.05
N LYS A 53 -6.74 8.23 -5.79
CA LYS A 53 -7.91 8.06 -6.65
C LYS A 53 -8.89 7.11 -5.98
N ALA A 54 -10.14 7.56 -5.81
CA ALA A 54 -11.21 6.68 -5.37
C ALA A 54 -11.58 5.75 -6.53
N GLN A 55 -11.55 4.46 -6.28
CA GLN A 55 -11.98 3.42 -7.22
C GLN A 55 -13.24 2.77 -6.69
N THR A 56 -14.20 2.53 -7.57
CA THR A 56 -15.45 1.86 -7.21
C THR A 56 -15.46 0.47 -7.80
N TYR A 57 -15.77 -0.52 -6.97
CA TYR A 57 -15.88 -1.91 -7.37
C TYR A 57 -17.22 -2.47 -6.91
N LYS A 58 -17.90 -3.20 -7.79
CA LYS A 58 -19.20 -3.80 -7.50
C LYS A 58 -19.12 -5.32 -7.72
N LEU A 59 -19.43 -6.07 -6.67
CA LEU A 59 -19.47 -7.54 -6.72
C LEU A 59 -20.82 -7.99 -7.31
N GLY A 60 -20.83 -8.38 -8.59
CA GLY A 60 -22.00 -8.89 -9.29
C GLY A 60 -23.08 -7.84 -9.51
N LYS A 61 -24.21 -8.25 -10.11
CA LYS A 61 -25.31 -7.35 -10.46
C LYS A 61 -26.07 -6.79 -9.27
N ARG A 62 -26.05 -7.50 -8.12
CA ARG A 62 -26.81 -7.16 -6.91
C ARG A 62 -25.94 -6.62 -5.78
N GLY A 63 -24.62 -6.60 -5.96
CA GLY A 63 -23.72 -6.07 -4.95
C GLY A 63 -23.83 -4.56 -4.86
N LYS A 64 -23.70 -4.02 -3.64
CA LYS A 64 -23.55 -2.58 -3.46
C LYS A 64 -22.16 -2.15 -3.96
N PRO A 65 -22.05 -1.04 -4.70
CA PRO A 65 -20.72 -0.55 -5.08
C PRO A 65 -19.92 -0.16 -3.84
N LEU A 66 -18.65 -0.57 -3.81
CA LEU A 66 -17.70 -0.20 -2.78
C LEU A 66 -16.69 0.78 -3.38
N THR A 67 -16.44 1.89 -2.71
CA THR A 67 -15.50 2.90 -3.15
C THR A 67 -14.37 3.03 -2.12
N SER A 68 -13.12 3.01 -2.59
CA SER A 68 -11.96 3.11 -1.73
C SER A 68 -10.81 3.79 -2.46
N THR A 69 -9.96 4.50 -1.70
CA THR A 69 -8.70 5.06 -2.18
C THR A 69 -7.52 4.11 -1.93
N ALA A 70 -7.75 2.87 -1.49
CA ALA A 70 -6.70 1.92 -1.19
C ALA A 70 -5.78 1.69 -2.40
N ALA A 71 -4.48 1.70 -2.18
CA ALA A 71 -3.49 1.56 -3.23
C ALA A 71 -2.20 0.92 -2.72
N GLY A 72 -1.46 0.31 -3.66
CA GLY A 72 -0.17 -0.30 -3.43
C GLY A 72 -0.26 -1.72 -2.91
N ALA A 73 0.90 -2.28 -2.57
CA ALA A 73 1.02 -3.66 -2.15
C ALA A 73 0.25 -3.97 -0.85
N TYR A 74 0.08 -2.97 0.01
CA TYR A 74 -0.61 -3.12 1.29
C TYR A 74 -1.95 -2.39 1.32
N GLN A 75 -2.40 -1.88 0.18
CA GLN A 75 -3.69 -1.22 0.01
C GLN A 75 -3.90 -0.09 1.03
N PHE A 76 -2.95 0.84 1.10
CA PHE A 76 -3.06 2.02 1.95
C PHE A 76 -4.18 2.94 1.47
N LEU A 77 -5.08 3.32 2.36
CA LEU A 77 -6.00 4.43 2.11
C LEU A 77 -5.21 5.73 2.02
N SER A 78 -5.68 6.69 1.21
CA SER A 78 -5.00 7.98 1.07
C SER A 78 -4.83 8.69 2.40
N ARG A 79 -5.86 8.67 3.25
CA ARG A 79 -5.80 9.28 4.59
C ARG A 79 -4.78 8.60 5.49
N THR A 80 -4.70 7.27 5.46
CA THR A 80 -3.72 6.52 6.24
C THR A 80 -2.31 6.84 5.78
N TRP A 81 -2.10 6.90 4.46
CA TRP A 81 -0.80 7.27 3.91
C TRP A 81 -0.40 8.69 4.30
N ASP A 82 -1.34 9.65 4.26
CA ASP A 82 -1.08 11.03 4.70
C ASP A 82 -0.59 11.09 6.15
N GLY A 83 -1.18 10.29 7.04
CA GLY A 83 -0.75 10.20 8.43
C GLY A 83 0.67 9.66 8.57
N LEU A 84 1.03 8.65 7.77
CA LEU A 84 2.38 8.09 7.75
C LEU A 84 3.40 9.08 7.21
N VAL A 85 3.05 9.81 6.15
CA VAL A 85 3.90 10.89 5.61
C VAL A 85 4.17 11.94 6.67
N LYS A 86 3.14 12.36 7.39
CA LYS A 86 3.27 13.36 8.47
C LYS A 86 4.15 12.86 9.60
N GLN A 87 4.04 11.57 9.95
CA GLN A 87 4.76 10.98 11.08
C GLN A 87 6.22 10.67 10.73
N TYR A 88 6.49 10.15 9.53
CA TYR A 88 7.80 9.62 9.14
C TYR A 88 8.50 10.41 8.03
N GLY A 89 7.79 11.29 7.33
CA GLY A 89 8.36 12.12 6.28
C GLY A 89 8.61 11.39 4.96
N PHE A 90 7.79 10.40 4.61
CA PHE A 90 7.91 9.74 3.31
C PHE A 90 7.74 10.74 2.17
N GLN A 91 8.64 10.70 1.18
CA GLN A 91 8.67 11.65 0.07
C GLN A 91 8.07 11.08 -1.22
N ASP A 92 7.79 9.79 -1.26
CA ASP A 92 7.28 9.09 -2.43
C ASP A 92 6.44 7.88 -2.00
N PHE A 93 5.89 7.17 -2.99
CA PHE A 93 5.11 5.95 -2.79
C PHE A 93 5.78 4.76 -3.48
N THR A 94 7.11 4.73 -3.51
CA THR A 94 7.89 3.62 -4.06
C THR A 94 7.65 2.33 -3.28
N PRO A 95 8.00 1.16 -3.86
CA PRO A 95 7.93 -0.11 -3.12
C PRO A 95 8.63 -0.06 -1.77
N GLU A 96 9.81 0.57 -1.67
CA GLU A 96 10.50 0.73 -0.39
C GLU A 96 9.65 1.52 0.61
N SER A 97 9.13 2.67 0.19
CA SER A 97 8.29 3.51 1.07
C SER A 97 7.03 2.76 1.50
N GLN A 98 6.42 1.99 0.61
CA GLN A 98 5.26 1.17 0.95
C GLN A 98 5.62 0.10 1.98
N ASP A 99 6.74 -0.60 1.79
CA ASP A 99 7.21 -1.62 2.74
C ASP A 99 7.49 -0.99 4.12
N LEU A 100 8.15 0.18 4.14
CA LEU A 100 8.46 0.88 5.38
C LEU A 100 7.20 1.35 6.10
N GLY A 101 6.18 1.78 5.35
CA GLY A 101 4.91 2.23 5.92
C GLY A 101 4.08 1.10 6.52
N ALA A 102 4.26 -0.12 6.05
CA ALA A 102 3.51 -1.27 6.51
C ALA A 102 3.94 -1.80 7.89
#